data_26e64cc7e69e2a5d00796687bb69bbbb
#
_entry.id   26e64cc7e69e2a5d00796687bb69bbbb
#
_cell.length_a   1.000
_cell.length_b   1.000
_cell.length_c   1.000
_cell.angle_alpha   90.00
_cell.angle_beta   90.00
_cell.angle_gamma   90.00
#
_symmetry.space_group_name_H-M   'P 1'
#
loop_
_entity.id
_entity.type
_entity.pdbx_description
1 polymer ?
#
loop_
_entity_poly.entity_id
_entity_poly.type
_entity_poly.pdbx_seq_one_letter_code
_entity_poly.pdbx_strand_id
1 'polypeptide(L)'
;MSAADGPTQRAYGAPASTGRASAAADPSMTRRSIPDPRDAPIDDTVAALPKVALEQLHADALRERFRHPPVWTPEFIDDRWRLGPDTPRPAAVLVPLVPRAAGLSVMLTVRTAHLSAHAGQIAFPGGRTEPHDGSPVGTALRETEEEIGLARACVEVLGQLPTYTTGTGFIVTPVVGLVDAEHRLEPDANEVAEVFEVPLVFLLDPANHQRRLYRWSDGLERSFLAMPWVRPDDGREFFVWGVTAAMLRNLYRYVAA
;
A
#
# COMPACT_ATOMS: atom_id res chain seq x y z
N MET A 1 58.93 8.70 -24.70
CA MET A 1 59.47 9.03 -23.36
C MET A 1 58.46 9.93 -22.69
N SER A 2 57.93 9.52 -21.70
CA SER A 2 57.54 9.76 -20.36
C SER A 2 56.06 9.40 -20.12
N ALA A 3 55.87 8.41 -19.28
CA ALA A 3 54.60 7.93 -18.74
C ALA A 3 54.05 8.96 -17.72
N ALA A 4 52.72 9.12 -17.70
CA ALA A 4 52.02 9.80 -16.64
C ALA A 4 51.15 8.79 -15.87
N ASP A 5 51.52 8.61 -14.60
CA ASP A 5 50.80 7.79 -13.62
C ASP A 5 49.41 8.31 -13.39
N GLY A 6 48.40 7.39 -13.46
CA GLY A 6 47.04 7.62 -12.99
C GLY A 6 46.91 7.20 -11.51
N PRO A 7 46.03 7.84 -10.73
CA PRO A 7 45.89 7.56 -9.29
C PRO A 7 45.17 6.26 -8.99
N THR A 8 45.80 5.49 -8.13
CA THR A 8 45.37 4.21 -7.54
C THR A 8 44.02 4.37 -6.79
N GLN A 9 43.02 3.64 -7.21
CA GLN A 9 41.75 3.46 -6.44
C GLN A 9 42.02 2.65 -5.17
N ARG A 10 41.82 3.27 -4.04
CA ARG A 10 41.77 2.59 -2.74
C ARG A 10 40.44 1.83 -2.65
N ALA A 11 40.54 0.51 -2.54
CA ALA A 11 39.41 -0.35 -2.19
C ALA A 11 39.00 -0.12 -0.74
N TYR A 12 37.77 0.34 -0.52
CA TYR A 12 37.15 0.35 0.81
C TYR A 12 36.73 -1.07 1.15
N GLY A 13 37.36 -1.63 2.18
CA GLY A 13 37.01 -2.93 2.74
C GLY A 13 35.59 -2.90 3.34
N ALA A 14 34.78 -3.87 2.93
CA ALA A 14 33.47 -4.11 3.54
C ALA A 14 33.65 -4.62 4.98
N PRO A 15 32.83 -4.19 5.95
CA PRO A 15 32.84 -4.76 7.28
C PRO A 15 32.32 -6.20 7.27
N ALA A 16 33.03 -7.08 7.97
CA ALA A 16 32.69 -8.49 8.12
C ALA A 16 31.27 -8.64 8.72
N SER A 17 30.39 -9.29 7.97
CA SER A 17 29.07 -9.70 8.46
C SER A 17 29.26 -10.83 9.46
N THR A 18 29.06 -10.52 10.75
CA THR A 18 28.84 -11.55 11.77
C THR A 18 27.55 -12.28 11.44
N GLY A 19 27.70 -13.54 11.04
CA GLY A 19 26.59 -14.43 10.70
C GLY A 19 25.62 -14.59 11.87
N ARG A 20 24.44 -13.98 11.77
CA ARG A 20 23.26 -14.44 12.48
C ARG A 20 22.75 -15.65 11.70
N ALA A 21 22.80 -16.81 12.35
CA ALA A 21 22.17 -18.01 11.83
C ALA A 21 20.71 -17.71 11.52
N SER A 22 20.32 -17.91 10.27
CA SER A 22 18.94 -17.92 9.82
C SER A 22 18.24 -19.06 10.58
N ALA A 23 17.43 -18.74 11.56
CA ALA A 23 16.52 -19.72 12.13
C ALA A 23 15.57 -20.15 10.99
N ALA A 24 15.59 -21.43 10.66
CA ALA A 24 14.66 -22.01 9.71
C ALA A 24 13.23 -21.71 10.20
N ALA A 25 12.42 -21.09 9.35
CA ALA A 25 11.04 -20.78 9.67
C ALA A 25 10.28 -22.09 9.93
N ASP A 26 9.62 -22.18 11.09
CA ASP A 26 8.76 -23.30 11.46
C ASP A 26 7.61 -23.43 10.44
N PRO A 27 7.45 -24.59 9.77
CA PRO A 27 6.37 -24.80 8.80
C PRO A 27 4.97 -24.63 9.38
N SER A 28 4.80 -24.71 10.72
CA SER A 28 3.51 -24.46 11.39
C SER A 28 3.11 -22.98 11.41
N MET A 29 4.04 -22.06 11.10
CA MET A 29 3.80 -20.61 11.01
C MET A 29 3.06 -20.18 9.75
N THR A 30 2.77 -21.08 8.84
CA THR A 30 2.46 -20.82 7.43
C THR A 30 1.05 -20.31 7.13
N ARG A 31 0.13 -20.13 8.08
CA ARG A 31 -1.25 -19.64 7.77
C ARG A 31 -2.00 -19.02 8.95
N ARG A 32 -1.34 -18.35 9.86
CA ARG A 32 -2.07 -17.71 10.95
C ARG A 32 -2.69 -16.39 10.49
N SER A 33 -4.01 -16.40 10.32
CA SER A 33 -4.77 -15.16 10.18
C SER A 33 -4.99 -14.52 11.55
N ILE A 34 -5.05 -13.20 11.60
CA ILE A 34 -5.62 -12.47 12.74
C ILE A 34 -7.14 -12.66 12.65
N PRO A 35 -7.80 -13.23 13.67
CA PRO A 35 -9.24 -13.55 13.60
C PRO A 35 -10.09 -12.30 13.35
N ASP A 36 -10.00 -11.30 14.22
CA ASP A 36 -10.52 -9.95 13.97
C ASP A 36 -9.43 -8.92 14.28
N PRO A 37 -8.96 -8.17 13.30
CA PRO A 37 -7.93 -7.16 13.51
C PRO A 37 -8.39 -5.98 14.38
N ARG A 38 -9.70 -5.79 14.58
CA ARG A 38 -10.24 -4.75 15.46
C ARG A 38 -9.97 -5.05 16.93
N ASP A 39 -9.87 -6.33 17.29
CA ASP A 39 -9.62 -6.78 18.67
C ASP A 39 -8.16 -6.57 19.10
N ALA A 40 -7.25 -6.34 18.16
CA ALA A 40 -5.84 -6.10 18.48
C ALA A 40 -5.68 -4.74 19.17
N PRO A 41 -5.03 -4.66 20.35
CA PRO A 41 -4.80 -3.40 21.04
C PRO A 41 -3.96 -2.43 20.20
N ILE A 42 -4.22 -1.14 20.40
CA ILE A 42 -3.39 -0.07 19.82
C ILE A 42 -2.06 -0.04 20.58
N ASP A 43 -0.97 -0.01 19.82
CA ASP A 43 0.37 0.18 20.36
C ASP A 43 0.66 1.69 20.44
N ASP A 44 0.56 2.26 21.62
CA ASP A 44 0.75 3.69 21.89
C ASP A 44 2.20 4.15 21.79
N THR A 45 3.14 3.25 21.48
CA THR A 45 4.57 3.58 21.35
C THR A 45 4.92 4.29 20.04
N VAL A 46 3.95 4.56 19.17
CA VAL A 46 4.18 5.23 17.89
C VAL A 46 4.48 6.71 18.11
N ALA A 47 5.70 7.14 17.73
CA ALA A 47 6.07 8.53 17.77
C ALA A 47 5.15 9.40 16.94
N ALA A 48 4.78 10.58 17.45
CA ALA A 48 4.02 11.58 16.70
C ALA A 48 4.78 11.97 15.43
N LEU A 49 4.11 11.91 14.30
CA LEU A 49 4.65 12.30 13.01
C LEU A 49 4.04 13.63 12.55
N PRO A 50 4.75 14.42 11.76
CA PRO A 50 4.24 15.69 11.27
C PRO A 50 3.04 15.48 10.34
N LYS A 51 2.05 16.37 10.41
CA LYS A 51 0.97 16.41 9.43
C LYS A 51 1.48 16.91 8.09
N VAL A 52 0.91 16.38 7.02
CA VAL A 52 1.10 16.93 5.68
C VAL A 52 0.34 18.26 5.60
N ALA A 53 0.98 19.29 5.06
CA ALA A 53 0.33 20.57 4.84
C ALA A 53 -0.78 20.42 3.77
N LEU A 54 -1.92 21.09 3.97
CA LEU A 54 -3.08 20.95 3.06
C LEU A 54 -2.75 21.36 1.63
N GLU A 55 -1.82 22.31 1.46
CA GLU A 55 -1.33 22.77 0.17
C GLU A 55 -0.61 21.67 -0.63
N GLN A 56 -0.18 20.60 0.02
CA GLN A 56 0.44 19.44 -0.62
C GLN A 56 -0.58 18.35 -1.00
N LEU A 57 -1.83 18.48 -0.56
CA LEU A 57 -2.88 17.47 -0.74
C LEU A 57 -3.85 17.79 -1.89
N HIS A 58 -3.48 18.63 -2.83
CA HIS A 58 -4.28 18.89 -4.04
C HIS A 58 -3.62 18.33 -5.32
N ALA A 59 -4.39 18.20 -6.38
CA ALA A 59 -3.98 17.50 -7.59
C ALA A 59 -2.67 18.03 -8.18
N ASP A 60 -2.53 19.37 -8.29
CA ASP A 60 -1.34 19.97 -8.90
C ASP A 60 -0.08 19.80 -8.04
N ALA A 61 -0.20 19.86 -6.72
CA ALA A 61 0.91 19.59 -5.81
C ALA A 61 1.39 18.13 -5.92
N LEU A 62 0.46 17.19 -6.05
CA LEU A 62 0.82 15.78 -6.25
C LEU A 62 1.44 15.54 -7.63
N ARG A 63 0.92 16.17 -8.71
CA ARG A 63 1.56 16.12 -10.04
C ARG A 63 3.01 16.60 -9.96
N GLU A 64 3.24 17.73 -9.29
CA GLU A 64 4.57 18.28 -9.14
C GLU A 64 5.47 17.39 -8.30
N ARG A 65 4.95 16.81 -7.22
CA ARG A 65 5.66 15.87 -6.34
C ARG A 65 6.10 14.61 -7.10
N PHE A 66 5.25 14.06 -7.98
CA PHE A 66 5.59 12.88 -8.76
C PHE A 66 6.52 13.18 -9.94
N ARG A 67 6.51 14.41 -10.50
CA ARG A 67 7.51 14.84 -11.49
C ARG A 67 8.90 15.06 -10.89
N HIS A 68 8.94 15.53 -9.65
CA HIS A 68 10.17 15.83 -8.90
C HIS A 68 10.17 15.05 -7.59
N PRO A 69 10.39 13.72 -7.65
CA PRO A 69 10.29 12.87 -6.46
C PRO A 69 11.33 13.26 -5.42
N PRO A 70 10.94 13.34 -4.13
CA PRO A 70 11.85 13.64 -3.05
C PRO A 70 12.80 12.48 -2.79
N VAL A 71 13.88 12.74 -2.06
CA VAL A 71 14.67 11.67 -1.44
C VAL A 71 13.91 11.20 -0.19
N TRP A 72 13.46 9.94 -0.19
CA TRP A 72 12.70 9.35 0.90
C TRP A 72 12.93 7.84 1.00
N THR A 73 12.47 7.25 2.10
CA THR A 73 12.56 5.81 2.29
C THR A 73 11.18 5.28 2.71
N PRO A 74 10.67 4.22 2.08
CA PRO A 74 9.42 3.60 2.49
C PRO A 74 9.54 3.03 3.90
N GLU A 75 8.49 3.20 4.70
CA GLU A 75 8.43 2.64 6.06
C GLU A 75 8.11 1.15 6.03
N PHE A 76 7.32 0.73 5.05
CA PHE A 76 6.87 -0.65 4.87
C PHE A 76 7.18 -1.15 3.47
N ILE A 77 7.92 -2.25 3.37
CA ILE A 77 8.27 -2.90 2.09
C ILE A 77 7.79 -4.35 2.02
N ASP A 78 7.45 -4.94 3.16
CA ASP A 78 6.98 -6.31 3.25
C ASP A 78 6.17 -6.56 4.54
N ASP A 79 5.45 -7.67 4.57
CA ASP A 79 4.75 -8.17 5.76
C ASP A 79 5.69 -8.81 6.80
N ARG A 80 6.98 -8.93 6.50
CA ARG A 80 8.00 -9.66 7.30
C ARG A 80 7.66 -11.14 7.58
N TRP A 81 6.49 -11.59 7.21
CA TRP A 81 5.94 -12.92 7.43
C TRP A 81 5.72 -13.61 6.08
N ARG A 82 6.78 -14.12 5.48
CA ARG A 82 6.68 -14.82 4.21
C ARG A 82 6.08 -16.20 4.42
N LEU A 83 5.05 -16.49 3.65
CA LEU A 83 4.40 -17.80 3.60
C LEU A 83 5.10 -18.70 2.58
N GLY A 84 6.23 -19.29 2.97
CA GLY A 84 6.86 -20.36 2.20
C GLY A 84 7.95 -19.94 1.19
N PRO A 85 8.57 -20.94 0.53
CA PRO A 85 9.72 -20.74 -0.36
C PRO A 85 9.34 -20.28 -1.78
N ASP A 86 8.06 -20.13 -2.09
CA ASP A 86 7.59 -19.80 -3.43
C ASP A 86 8.06 -18.41 -3.87
N THR A 87 8.42 -18.30 -5.14
CA THR A 87 8.74 -17.01 -5.76
C THR A 87 7.51 -16.12 -5.74
N PRO A 88 7.57 -14.91 -5.14
CA PRO A 88 6.43 -14.02 -5.10
C PRO A 88 5.95 -13.65 -6.51
N ARG A 89 4.64 -13.60 -6.68
CA ARG A 89 3.98 -13.30 -7.97
C ARG A 89 3.79 -11.79 -8.11
N PRO A 90 4.06 -11.21 -9.27
CA PRO A 90 3.82 -9.79 -9.49
C PRO A 90 2.32 -9.48 -9.48
N ALA A 91 2.00 -8.32 -8.90
CA ALA A 91 0.67 -7.74 -8.86
C ALA A 91 0.78 -6.21 -8.88
N ALA A 92 -0.29 -5.53 -9.23
CA ALA A 92 -0.36 -4.07 -9.11
C ALA A 92 -1.75 -3.63 -8.68
N VAL A 93 -1.80 -2.51 -7.97
CA VAL A 93 -3.05 -1.87 -7.54
C VAL A 93 -3.04 -0.41 -7.97
N LEU A 94 -4.20 0.12 -8.27
CA LEU A 94 -4.37 1.56 -8.45
C LEU A 94 -4.68 2.19 -7.09
N VAL A 95 -4.01 3.28 -6.78
CA VAL A 95 -4.34 4.22 -5.71
C VAL A 95 -5.09 5.39 -6.36
N PRO A 96 -6.43 5.30 -6.51
CA PRO A 96 -7.18 6.26 -7.28
C PRO A 96 -7.52 7.47 -6.43
N LEU A 97 -7.03 8.63 -6.85
CA LEU A 97 -7.25 9.93 -6.21
C LEU A 97 -8.33 10.69 -6.99
N VAL A 98 -9.48 10.89 -6.34
CA VAL A 98 -10.65 11.51 -6.97
C VAL A 98 -10.78 12.96 -6.51
N PRO A 99 -10.76 13.96 -7.39
CA PRO A 99 -11.05 15.35 -7.04
C PRO A 99 -12.52 15.50 -6.59
N ARG A 100 -12.72 16.09 -5.41
CA ARG A 100 -14.02 16.42 -4.86
C ARG A 100 -14.02 17.86 -4.36
N ALA A 101 -15.20 18.44 -4.13
CA ALA A 101 -15.32 19.82 -3.65
C ALA A 101 -14.57 20.07 -2.32
N ALA A 102 -14.48 19.05 -1.46
CA ALA A 102 -13.79 19.12 -0.18
C ALA A 102 -12.29 18.75 -0.25
N GLY A 103 -11.72 18.53 -1.43
CA GLY A 103 -10.35 18.06 -1.65
C GLY A 103 -10.30 16.69 -2.32
N LEU A 104 -9.12 16.08 -2.35
CA LEU A 104 -8.96 14.75 -2.92
C LEU A 104 -9.51 13.68 -1.97
N SER A 105 -10.14 12.66 -2.55
CA SER A 105 -10.52 11.42 -1.88
C SER A 105 -9.77 10.24 -2.49
N VAL A 106 -9.56 9.19 -1.71
CA VAL A 106 -9.04 7.90 -2.19
C VAL A 106 -10.21 6.95 -2.35
N MET A 107 -10.34 6.36 -3.55
CA MET A 107 -11.33 5.33 -3.82
C MET A 107 -10.79 3.97 -3.35
N LEU A 108 -11.64 3.23 -2.63
CA LEU A 108 -11.34 1.89 -2.09
C LEU A 108 -12.51 0.96 -2.37
N THR A 109 -12.23 -0.34 -2.36
CA THR A 109 -13.22 -1.40 -2.55
C THR A 109 -13.37 -2.23 -1.28
N VAL A 110 -14.60 -2.73 -1.04
CA VAL A 110 -14.89 -3.79 -0.09
C VAL A 110 -15.05 -5.08 -0.89
N ARG A 111 -14.23 -6.08 -0.65
CA ARG A 111 -14.36 -7.39 -1.31
C ARG A 111 -15.61 -8.13 -0.84
N THR A 112 -16.23 -8.89 -1.75
CA THR A 112 -17.44 -9.66 -1.43
C THR A 112 -17.16 -10.72 -0.37
N ALA A 113 -18.16 -11.00 0.48
CA ALA A 113 -18.04 -11.93 1.59
C ALA A 113 -17.96 -13.40 1.19
N HIS A 114 -18.39 -13.76 -0.02
CA HIS A 114 -18.37 -15.14 -0.52
C HIS A 114 -17.04 -15.58 -1.13
N LEU A 115 -16.09 -14.68 -1.32
CA LEU A 115 -14.76 -15.03 -1.79
C LEU A 115 -14.01 -15.82 -0.72
N SER A 116 -13.34 -16.91 -1.14
CA SER A 116 -12.60 -17.80 -0.25
C SER A 116 -11.39 -17.15 0.43
N ALA A 117 -10.91 -16.04 -0.11
CA ALA A 117 -9.78 -15.30 0.42
C ALA A 117 -10.12 -13.82 0.58
N HIS A 118 -9.77 -13.27 1.74
CA HIS A 118 -9.89 -11.83 2.01
C HIS A 118 -11.32 -11.26 1.97
N ALA A 119 -12.33 -12.09 2.30
CA ALA A 119 -13.73 -11.70 2.37
C ALA A 119 -13.94 -10.46 3.26
N GLY A 120 -14.64 -9.44 2.76
CA GLY A 120 -14.92 -8.19 3.48
C GLY A 120 -13.72 -7.28 3.72
N GLN A 121 -12.53 -7.60 3.19
CA GLN A 121 -11.37 -6.73 3.31
C GLN A 121 -11.49 -5.50 2.43
N ILE A 122 -10.95 -4.41 2.93
CA ILE A 122 -10.84 -3.15 2.20
C ILE A 122 -9.49 -3.12 1.48
N ALA A 123 -9.54 -2.88 0.17
CA ALA A 123 -8.37 -2.87 -0.69
C ALA A 123 -8.44 -1.73 -1.71
N PHE A 124 -7.30 -1.42 -2.29
CA PHE A 124 -7.25 -0.73 -3.56
C PHE A 124 -7.73 -1.67 -4.67
N PRO A 125 -8.40 -1.17 -5.72
CA PRO A 125 -8.69 -1.97 -6.90
C PRO A 125 -7.38 -2.40 -7.57
N GLY A 126 -7.32 -3.66 -8.04
CA GLY A 126 -6.13 -4.22 -8.62
C GLY A 126 -5.96 -5.71 -8.38
N GLY A 127 -4.98 -6.30 -9.02
CA GLY A 127 -4.79 -7.72 -8.96
C GLY A 127 -3.46 -8.21 -9.53
N ARG A 128 -3.49 -9.46 -10.02
CA ARG A 128 -2.30 -10.16 -10.50
C ARG A 128 -1.88 -9.67 -11.88
N THR A 129 -0.57 -9.49 -12.05
CA THR A 129 -0.01 -9.20 -13.38
C THR A 129 -0.18 -10.39 -14.33
N GLU A 130 -0.69 -10.11 -15.52
CA GLU A 130 -0.79 -11.05 -16.62
C GLU A 130 0.24 -10.76 -17.72
N PRO A 131 0.60 -11.76 -18.55
CA PRO A 131 1.66 -11.57 -19.55
C PRO A 131 1.41 -10.45 -20.56
N HIS A 132 0.13 -10.11 -20.81
CA HIS A 132 -0.25 -9.07 -21.76
C HIS A 132 -0.32 -7.65 -21.16
N ASP A 133 -0.17 -7.49 -19.86
CA ASP A 133 -0.25 -6.17 -19.21
C ASP A 133 0.90 -5.22 -19.56
N GLY A 134 2.07 -5.80 -19.91
CA GLY A 134 3.26 -5.05 -20.34
C GLY A 134 3.95 -4.25 -19.23
N SER A 135 3.22 -3.85 -18.17
CA SER A 135 3.76 -3.06 -17.05
C SER A 135 2.85 -3.12 -15.81
N PRO A 136 3.36 -2.78 -14.61
CA PRO A 136 2.50 -2.64 -13.43
C PRO A 136 1.38 -1.61 -13.60
N VAL A 137 1.61 -0.56 -14.39
CA VAL A 137 0.56 0.41 -14.74
C VAL A 137 -0.54 -0.26 -15.55
N GLY A 138 -0.16 -1.05 -16.57
CA GLY A 138 -1.12 -1.82 -17.37
C GLY A 138 -1.96 -2.75 -16.52
N THR A 139 -1.33 -3.50 -15.60
CA THR A 139 -2.02 -4.36 -14.64
C THR A 139 -3.01 -3.59 -13.78
N ALA A 140 -2.55 -2.51 -13.11
CA ALA A 140 -3.39 -1.74 -12.21
C ALA A 140 -4.63 -1.16 -12.92
N LEU A 141 -4.45 -0.64 -14.13
CA LEU A 141 -5.55 -0.06 -14.92
C LEU A 141 -6.51 -1.13 -15.44
N ARG A 142 -6.01 -2.29 -15.92
CA ARG A 142 -6.85 -3.39 -16.38
C ARG A 142 -7.72 -3.95 -15.25
N GLU A 143 -7.08 -4.32 -14.16
CA GLU A 143 -7.78 -4.88 -13.00
C GLU A 143 -8.81 -3.90 -12.42
N THR A 144 -8.47 -2.61 -12.35
CA THR A 144 -9.41 -1.57 -11.90
C THR A 144 -10.61 -1.45 -12.83
N GLU A 145 -10.40 -1.52 -14.16
CA GLU A 145 -11.48 -1.50 -15.13
C GLU A 145 -12.36 -2.75 -15.04
N GLU A 146 -11.77 -3.93 -14.83
CA GLU A 146 -12.46 -5.19 -14.63
C GLU A 146 -13.24 -5.24 -13.31
N GLU A 147 -12.65 -4.83 -12.19
CA GLU A 147 -13.26 -4.89 -10.85
C GLU A 147 -14.36 -3.84 -10.63
N ILE A 148 -14.17 -2.60 -11.09
CA ILE A 148 -15.07 -1.48 -10.76
C ILE A 148 -15.58 -0.69 -11.96
N GLY A 149 -15.25 -1.09 -13.19
CA GLY A 149 -15.71 -0.43 -14.41
C GLY A 149 -15.09 0.95 -14.66
N LEU A 150 -14.04 1.33 -13.91
CA LEU A 150 -13.37 2.61 -14.12
C LEU A 150 -12.55 2.57 -15.41
N ALA A 151 -13.00 3.30 -16.44
CA ALA A 151 -12.31 3.33 -17.71
C ALA A 151 -10.87 3.89 -17.57
N ARG A 152 -9.90 3.22 -18.17
CA ARG A 152 -8.47 3.60 -18.13
C ARG A 152 -8.23 5.04 -18.59
N ALA A 153 -9.02 5.50 -19.57
CA ALA A 153 -8.95 6.87 -20.10
C ALA A 153 -9.34 7.95 -19.08
N CYS A 154 -10.03 7.57 -17.98
CA CYS A 154 -10.39 8.47 -16.89
C CYS A 154 -9.27 8.59 -15.84
N VAL A 155 -8.11 7.95 -16.02
CA VAL A 155 -7.03 7.92 -15.04
C VAL A 155 -5.77 8.58 -15.61
N GLU A 156 -5.37 9.70 -15.01
CA GLU A 156 -4.04 10.27 -15.20
C GLU A 156 -3.06 9.62 -14.23
N VAL A 157 -2.16 8.78 -14.73
CA VAL A 157 -1.14 8.13 -13.91
C VAL A 157 -0.08 9.13 -13.49
N LEU A 158 0.09 9.34 -12.20
CA LEU A 158 1.12 10.22 -11.63
C LEU A 158 2.47 9.51 -11.49
N GLY A 159 2.45 8.25 -11.04
CA GLY A 159 3.66 7.45 -10.82
C GLY A 159 3.40 6.21 -9.99
N GLN A 160 4.48 5.62 -9.48
CA GLN A 160 4.46 4.39 -8.70
C GLN A 160 5.14 4.62 -7.35
N LEU A 161 4.64 3.96 -6.31
CA LEU A 161 5.34 3.84 -5.04
C LEU A 161 6.21 2.57 -5.02
N PRO A 162 7.17 2.47 -4.09
CA PRO A 162 7.94 1.24 -3.89
C PRO A 162 7.04 0.03 -3.70
N THR A 163 7.47 -1.10 -4.24
CA THR A 163 6.75 -2.37 -4.14
C THR A 163 6.62 -2.83 -2.71
N TYR A 164 5.51 -3.54 -2.44
CA TYR A 164 5.23 -4.17 -1.17
C TYR A 164 5.12 -5.70 -1.34
N THR A 165 5.90 -6.46 -0.56
CA THR A 165 5.81 -7.93 -0.58
C THR A 165 4.82 -8.41 0.47
N THR A 166 3.71 -9.01 0.03
CA THR A 166 2.67 -9.51 0.94
C THR A 166 3.03 -10.86 1.53
N GLY A 167 2.51 -11.15 2.72
CA GLY A 167 2.62 -12.49 3.33
C GLY A 167 1.96 -13.59 2.50
N THR A 168 1.03 -13.25 1.60
CA THR A 168 0.34 -14.18 0.70
C THR A 168 1.11 -14.48 -0.59
N GLY A 169 2.34 -13.98 -0.73
CA GLY A 169 3.23 -14.29 -1.85
C GLY A 169 3.00 -13.43 -3.09
N PHE A 170 2.65 -12.17 -2.93
CA PHE A 170 2.63 -11.20 -4.02
C PHE A 170 3.66 -10.09 -3.82
N ILE A 171 4.25 -9.60 -4.91
CA ILE A 171 4.94 -8.32 -4.97
C ILE A 171 3.98 -7.34 -5.61
N VAL A 172 3.43 -6.43 -4.81
CA VAL A 172 2.42 -5.46 -5.24
C VAL A 172 3.08 -4.13 -5.56
N THR A 173 2.83 -3.60 -6.75
CA THR A 173 3.24 -2.24 -7.15
C THR A 173 2.04 -1.30 -6.99
N PRO A 174 2.06 -0.33 -6.07
CA PRO A 174 1.03 0.70 -5.99
C PRO A 174 1.26 1.75 -7.10
N VAL A 175 0.27 1.92 -7.95
CA VAL A 175 0.22 2.94 -9.00
C VAL A 175 -0.69 4.07 -8.55
N VAL A 176 -0.18 5.29 -8.45
CA VAL A 176 -0.97 6.44 -8.03
C VAL A 176 -1.51 7.16 -9.27
N GLY A 177 -2.81 7.39 -9.31
CA GLY A 177 -3.48 8.06 -10.41
C GLY A 177 -4.56 9.04 -9.97
N LEU A 178 -4.66 10.16 -10.67
CA LEU A 178 -5.79 11.08 -10.56
C LEU A 178 -6.92 10.60 -11.47
N VAL A 179 -8.10 10.50 -10.90
CA VAL A 179 -9.31 10.05 -11.60
C VAL A 179 -10.13 11.26 -12.01
N ASP A 180 -10.70 11.24 -13.21
CA ASP A 180 -11.65 12.26 -13.66
C ASP A 180 -12.83 12.33 -12.66
N ALA A 181 -13.22 13.57 -12.28
CA ALA A 181 -14.33 13.78 -11.34
C ALA A 181 -15.67 13.24 -11.87
N GLU A 182 -15.86 13.27 -13.19
CA GLU A 182 -17.08 12.83 -13.90
C GLU A 182 -17.06 11.33 -14.29
N HIS A 183 -16.11 10.55 -13.74
CA HIS A 183 -16.00 9.12 -14.03
C HIS A 183 -17.29 8.34 -13.68
N ARG A 184 -17.48 7.22 -14.35
CA ARG A 184 -18.55 6.26 -14.06
C ARG A 184 -17.95 4.96 -13.53
N LEU A 185 -18.68 4.29 -12.65
CA LEU A 185 -18.30 3.01 -12.09
C LEU A 185 -19.38 1.97 -12.41
N GLU A 186 -18.94 0.77 -12.73
CA GLU A 186 -19.79 -0.42 -12.93
C GLU A 186 -19.13 -1.60 -12.18
N PRO A 187 -19.24 -1.66 -10.84
CA PRO A 187 -18.57 -2.70 -10.04
C PRO A 187 -19.07 -4.10 -10.40
N ASP A 188 -18.15 -5.07 -10.56
CA ASP A 188 -18.51 -6.47 -10.64
C ASP A 188 -18.96 -6.98 -9.27
N ALA A 189 -20.26 -7.24 -9.13
CA ALA A 189 -20.87 -7.71 -7.89
C ALA A 189 -20.34 -9.09 -7.41
N ASN A 190 -19.64 -9.84 -8.27
CA ASN A 190 -18.99 -11.08 -7.87
C ASN A 190 -17.71 -10.83 -7.06
N GLU A 191 -17.03 -9.69 -7.28
CA GLU A 191 -15.75 -9.38 -6.65
C GLU A 191 -15.85 -8.25 -5.64
N VAL A 192 -16.64 -7.21 -5.95
CA VAL A 192 -16.73 -5.97 -5.20
C VAL A 192 -18.13 -5.80 -4.61
N ALA A 193 -18.21 -5.80 -3.28
CA ALA A 193 -19.46 -5.56 -2.56
C ALA A 193 -19.83 -4.07 -2.52
N GLU A 194 -18.82 -3.20 -2.46
CA GLU A 194 -19.01 -1.75 -2.37
C GLU A 194 -17.75 -1.02 -2.85
N VAL A 195 -17.94 0.09 -3.54
CA VAL A 195 -16.89 1.09 -3.80
C VAL A 195 -17.20 2.31 -2.94
N PHE A 196 -16.22 2.84 -2.25
CA PHE A 196 -16.38 4.01 -1.40
C PHE A 196 -15.15 4.91 -1.43
N GLU A 197 -15.30 6.14 -0.97
CA GLU A 197 -14.23 7.12 -0.95
C GLU A 197 -13.92 7.58 0.46
N VAL A 198 -12.63 7.73 0.77
CA VAL A 198 -12.15 8.29 2.02
C VAL A 198 -11.36 9.57 1.74
N PRO A 199 -11.60 10.67 2.43
CA PRO A 199 -10.83 11.91 2.23
C PRO A 199 -9.32 11.66 2.36
N LEU A 200 -8.53 12.13 1.37
CA LEU A 200 -7.09 11.96 1.39
C LEU A 200 -6.46 12.61 2.63
N VAL A 201 -7.00 13.76 3.05
CA VAL A 201 -6.55 14.46 4.27
C VAL A 201 -6.71 13.61 5.53
N PHE A 202 -7.73 12.75 5.60
CA PHE A 202 -7.90 11.80 6.70
C PHE A 202 -6.85 10.69 6.64
N LEU A 203 -6.67 10.09 5.47
CA LEU A 203 -5.74 8.97 5.27
C LEU A 203 -4.27 9.36 5.39
N LEU A 204 -3.93 10.62 5.13
CA LEU A 204 -2.56 11.12 5.29
C LEU A 204 -2.33 11.94 6.57
N ASP A 205 -3.31 12.00 7.49
CA ASP A 205 -3.09 12.49 8.84
C ASP A 205 -2.55 11.35 9.72
N PRO A 206 -1.28 11.42 10.19
CA PRO A 206 -0.70 10.36 11.00
C PRO A 206 -1.40 10.14 12.35
N ALA A 207 -2.22 11.08 12.82
CA ALA A 207 -3.04 10.90 14.00
C ALA A 207 -4.12 9.81 13.82
N ASN A 208 -4.49 9.49 12.57
CA ASN A 208 -5.43 8.42 12.23
C ASN A 208 -4.74 7.07 11.98
N HIS A 209 -3.40 7.03 12.02
CA HIS A 209 -2.64 5.81 11.79
C HIS A 209 -2.42 5.07 13.11
N GLN A 210 -3.19 4.03 13.34
CA GLN A 210 -3.05 3.19 14.51
C GLN A 210 -2.08 2.04 14.23
N ARG A 211 -1.01 1.93 15.00
CA ARG A 211 -0.26 0.69 15.06
C ARG A 211 -0.95 -0.23 16.03
N ARG A 212 -1.26 -1.46 15.60
CA ARG A 212 -1.90 -2.47 16.42
C ARG A 212 -1.01 -3.68 16.57
N LEU A 213 -1.05 -4.32 17.74
CA LEU A 213 -0.22 -5.48 18.06
C LEU A 213 -1.12 -6.65 18.41
N TYR A 214 -1.20 -7.64 17.52
CA TYR A 214 -1.88 -8.89 17.80
C TYR A 214 -0.90 -9.89 18.41
N ARG A 215 -1.29 -10.52 19.51
CA ARG A 215 -0.50 -11.54 20.21
C ARG A 215 -1.27 -12.85 20.26
N TRP A 216 -0.67 -13.92 19.71
CA TRP A 216 -1.24 -15.26 19.79
C TRP A 216 -0.93 -15.88 21.16
N SER A 217 -1.71 -16.93 21.53
CA SER A 217 -1.59 -17.64 22.82
C SER A 217 -0.23 -18.28 23.04
N ASP A 218 0.53 -18.56 21.98
CA ASP A 218 1.89 -19.11 22.03
C ASP A 218 2.98 -18.02 22.14
N GLY A 219 2.59 -16.76 22.31
CA GLY A 219 3.50 -15.65 22.49
C GLY A 219 4.01 -15.00 21.19
N LEU A 220 3.61 -15.51 20.02
CA LEU A 220 3.92 -14.87 18.75
C LEU A 220 3.17 -13.55 18.63
N GLU A 221 3.83 -12.52 18.10
CA GLU A 221 3.27 -11.18 17.95
C GLU A 221 3.33 -10.73 16.49
N ARG A 222 2.30 -10.00 16.06
CA ARG A 222 2.27 -9.34 14.76
C ARG A 222 1.78 -7.91 14.90
N SER A 223 2.62 -6.96 14.52
CA SER A 223 2.25 -5.56 14.40
C SER A 223 1.73 -5.27 12.99
N PHE A 224 0.70 -4.45 12.89
CA PHE A 224 0.13 -3.97 11.64
C PHE A 224 -0.43 -2.56 11.79
N LEU A 225 -0.66 -1.87 10.68
CA LEU A 225 -1.33 -0.57 10.68
C LEU A 225 -2.82 -0.73 10.42
N ALA A 226 -3.59 0.17 11.04
CA ALA A 226 -5.00 0.37 10.76
C ALA A 226 -5.34 1.86 10.71
N MET A 227 -6.32 2.23 9.88
CA MET A 227 -6.86 3.56 9.70
C MET A 227 -8.39 3.45 9.68
N PRO A 228 -9.05 3.26 10.86
CA PRO A 228 -10.50 3.17 10.92
C PRO A 228 -11.11 4.53 10.57
N TRP A 229 -11.97 4.53 9.56
CA TRP A 229 -12.68 5.72 9.12
C TRP A 229 -14.19 5.52 9.27
N VAL A 230 -14.86 6.48 9.89
CA VAL A 230 -16.31 6.47 10.03
C VAL A 230 -16.91 7.41 8.98
N ARG A 231 -17.74 6.85 8.11
CA ARG A 231 -18.42 7.62 7.08
C ARG A 231 -19.44 8.56 7.75
N PRO A 232 -19.40 9.89 7.47
CA PRO A 232 -20.25 10.86 8.17
C PRO A 232 -21.75 10.66 7.94
N ASP A 233 -22.14 10.18 6.75
CA ASP A 233 -23.54 10.13 6.31
C ASP A 233 -24.38 9.07 7.04
N ASP A 234 -23.77 7.92 7.37
CA ASP A 234 -24.46 6.77 7.95
C ASP A 234 -23.81 6.21 9.22
N GLY A 235 -22.67 6.77 9.62
CA GLY A 235 -21.93 6.33 10.80
C GLY A 235 -21.25 4.97 10.65
N ARG A 236 -21.21 4.40 9.44
CA ARG A 236 -20.56 3.11 9.19
C ARG A 236 -19.04 3.23 9.24
N GLU A 237 -18.39 2.35 10.00
CA GLU A 237 -16.95 2.23 10.06
C GLU A 237 -16.39 1.40 8.91
N PHE A 238 -15.35 1.93 8.25
CA PHE A 238 -14.49 1.25 7.30
C PHE A 238 -13.11 1.06 7.93
N PHE A 239 -12.80 -0.18 8.28
CA PHE A 239 -11.56 -0.52 8.94
C PHE A 239 -10.47 -0.84 7.91
N VAL A 240 -9.78 0.20 7.43
CA VAL A 240 -8.64 0.06 6.50
C VAL A 240 -7.43 -0.43 7.29
N TRP A 241 -6.85 -1.58 6.93
CA TRP A 241 -5.75 -2.16 7.68
C TRP A 241 -4.78 -2.98 6.83
N GLY A 242 -3.70 -3.49 7.44
CA GLY A 242 -2.75 -4.40 6.81
C GLY A 242 -2.02 -3.79 5.63
N VAL A 243 -1.98 -4.50 4.51
CA VAL A 243 -1.26 -4.09 3.29
C VAL A 243 -1.76 -2.75 2.75
N THR A 244 -3.08 -2.55 2.72
CA THR A 244 -3.69 -1.29 2.25
C THR A 244 -3.24 -0.12 3.11
N ALA A 245 -3.31 -0.25 4.44
CA ALA A 245 -2.86 0.78 5.37
C ALA A 245 -1.34 1.01 5.30
N ALA A 246 -0.54 -0.05 5.07
CA ALA A 246 0.91 0.07 4.90
C ALA A 246 1.28 0.85 3.62
N MET A 247 0.59 0.61 2.50
CA MET A 247 0.78 1.37 1.26
C MET A 247 0.34 2.84 1.42
N LEU A 248 -0.78 3.11 2.11
CA LEU A 248 -1.21 4.48 2.46
C LEU A 248 -0.19 5.18 3.35
N ARG A 249 0.41 4.46 4.29
CA ARG A 249 1.48 5.01 5.12
C ARG A 249 2.73 5.38 4.31
N ASN A 250 3.08 4.58 3.32
CA ASN A 250 4.16 4.91 2.39
C ASN A 250 3.80 6.14 1.52
N LEU A 251 2.56 6.26 1.07
CA LEU A 251 2.10 7.47 0.38
C LEU A 251 2.22 8.71 1.27
N TYR A 252 1.79 8.61 2.55
CA TYR A 252 2.01 9.68 3.53
C TYR A 252 3.50 10.04 3.62
N ARG A 253 4.39 9.07 3.77
CA ARG A 253 5.85 9.32 3.85
C ARG A 253 6.41 9.98 2.61
N TYR A 254 5.90 9.58 1.44
CA TYR A 254 6.31 10.17 0.16
C TYR A 254 5.85 11.63 0.02
N VAL A 255 4.62 11.94 0.42
CA VAL A 255 4.08 13.30 0.33
C VAL A 255 4.69 14.21 1.38
N ALA A 256 4.96 13.71 2.59
CA ALA A 256 5.53 14.47 3.70
C ALA A 256 7.05 14.71 3.58
N ALA A 257 7.76 14.03 2.67
CA ALA A 257 9.20 14.22 2.44
C ALA A 257 9.46 15.47 1.61
#